data_e3a46fb3d5a4c64321bb8b380a39f0d3
#
_entry.id   e3a46fb3d5a4c64321bb8b380a39f0d3
#
_cell.length_a   1.000
_cell.length_b   1.000
_cell.length_c   1.000
_cell.angle_alpha   90.00
_cell.angle_beta   90.00
_cell.angle_gamma   90.00
#
_symmetry.space_group_name_H-M   'P 1'
#
loop_
_entity.id
_entity.type
_entity.pdbx_description
1 polymer ?
#
loop_
_entity_poly.entity_id
_entity_poly.type
_entity_poly.pdbx_seq_one_letter_code
_entity_poly.pdbx_strand_id
1 'polypeptide(L)'
;MPYLKFLVAAIAGSCMLVSIAKAEELPAPIQMLANQGLTIVDTFPAPGGLKGYAAEFQGQAIALYLTADGEHVIVGNLLNLEGRDIAADPLYQLVTGPAQEHAWQQMERATLLQDGDADAPRIIYTMTDPNCPYCHRFREAAEPWIAAGKVQLRHLMVGIIREESPAQAAAIMGSPDPAEALVNHINRRERGGIEAIPRFVRIGEPVIRANHRIMRELNLSSTPIVYYRDENNHVQVIRGMPQPQQFEAIFGPRP
;
A
#
# COMPACT_ATOMS: atom_id res chain seq x y z
N MET A 1 64.19 -53.15 2.20
CA MET A 1 63.18 -53.04 3.30
C MET A 1 63.04 -51.59 3.62
N PRO A 2 61.90 -51.00 3.34
CA PRO A 2 61.40 -49.90 4.15
C PRO A 2 59.93 -50.13 4.52
N TYR A 3 59.62 -49.78 5.75
CA TYR A 3 58.30 -49.90 6.41
C TYR A 3 57.33 -48.91 5.87
N LEU A 4 56.17 -49.42 5.39
CA LEU A 4 54.96 -48.62 4.99
C LEU A 4 54.11 -48.36 6.23
N LYS A 5 54.05 -47.09 6.68
CA LYS A 5 53.20 -46.64 7.77
C LYS A 5 51.83 -46.30 7.22
N PHE A 6 50.80 -47.07 7.59
CA PHE A 6 49.40 -46.74 7.35
C PHE A 6 48.97 -45.64 8.30
N LEU A 7 48.55 -44.52 7.70
CA LEU A 7 47.89 -43.39 8.44
C LEU A 7 46.39 -43.62 8.39
N VAL A 8 45.78 -43.96 9.52
CA VAL A 8 44.34 -44.05 9.66
C VAL A 8 43.83 -42.65 9.94
N ALA A 9 43.14 -42.02 8.97
CA ALA A 9 42.44 -40.74 9.18
C ALA A 9 41.09 -41.01 9.78
N ALA A 10 40.89 -40.59 11.05
CA ALA A 10 39.60 -40.61 11.72
C ALA A 10 38.74 -39.42 11.18
N ILE A 11 37.73 -39.74 10.42
CA ILE A 11 36.68 -38.76 10.02
C ILE A 11 35.72 -38.60 11.19
N ALA A 12 35.88 -37.50 11.94
CA ALA A 12 34.90 -37.05 12.92
C ALA A 12 33.67 -36.52 12.20
N GLY A 13 32.63 -37.31 12.08
CA GLY A 13 31.36 -36.90 11.55
C GLY A 13 30.67 -35.92 12.52
N SER A 14 30.68 -34.63 12.17
CA SER A 14 29.91 -33.59 12.88
C SER A 14 28.41 -33.77 12.54
N CYS A 15 27.70 -34.38 13.48
CA CYS A 15 26.25 -34.52 13.39
C CYS A 15 25.64 -33.13 13.65
N MET A 16 25.32 -32.37 12.60
CA MET A 16 24.50 -31.16 12.72
C MET A 16 23.09 -31.58 13.18
N LEU A 17 22.79 -31.32 14.42
CA LEU A 17 21.42 -31.37 14.95
C LEU A 17 20.63 -30.24 14.27
N VAL A 18 19.90 -30.57 13.22
CA VAL A 18 18.86 -29.70 12.67
C VAL A 18 17.74 -29.67 13.71
N SER A 19 17.70 -28.60 14.50
CA SER A 19 16.55 -28.31 15.36
C SER A 19 15.35 -28.04 14.44
N ILE A 20 14.47 -29.03 14.29
CA ILE A 20 13.15 -28.85 13.69
C ILE A 20 12.39 -27.98 14.69
N ALA A 21 12.23 -26.67 14.37
CA ALA A 21 11.33 -25.81 15.09
C ALA A 21 9.92 -26.45 14.99
N LYS A 22 9.41 -26.97 16.10
CA LYS A 22 8.06 -27.49 16.20
C LYS A 22 7.16 -26.30 15.98
N ALA A 23 6.33 -26.29 14.93
CA ALA A 23 5.28 -25.30 14.79
C ALA A 23 4.44 -25.36 16.08
N GLU A 24 4.40 -24.26 16.83
CA GLU A 24 3.64 -24.18 18.06
C GLU A 24 2.16 -24.36 17.69
N GLU A 25 1.52 -25.36 18.27
CA GLU A 25 0.11 -25.66 18.01
C GLU A 25 -0.72 -24.46 18.53
N LEU A 26 -1.59 -23.91 17.69
CA LEU A 26 -2.41 -22.77 18.07
C LEU A 26 -3.35 -23.16 19.23
N PRO A 27 -3.54 -22.28 20.22
CA PRO A 27 -4.53 -22.48 21.28
C PRO A 27 -5.93 -22.74 20.69
N ALA A 28 -6.73 -23.56 21.34
CA ALA A 28 -8.02 -24.00 20.82
C ALA A 28 -8.96 -22.86 20.36
N PRO A 29 -9.10 -21.73 21.10
CA PRO A 29 -9.92 -20.60 20.63
C PRO A 29 -9.38 -19.94 19.37
N ILE A 30 -8.06 -19.85 19.21
CA ILE A 30 -7.41 -19.29 18.00
C ILE A 30 -7.54 -20.26 16.84
N GLN A 31 -7.32 -21.56 17.07
CA GLN A 31 -7.52 -22.61 16.06
C GLN A 31 -8.95 -22.65 15.53
N MET A 32 -9.94 -22.44 16.40
CA MET A 32 -11.35 -22.34 16.00
C MET A 32 -11.57 -21.21 14.98
N LEU A 33 -11.00 -20.02 15.22
CA LEU A 33 -11.09 -18.90 14.30
C LEU A 33 -10.32 -19.15 13.00
N ALA A 34 -9.14 -19.77 13.08
CA ALA A 34 -8.39 -20.18 11.89
C ALA A 34 -9.20 -21.15 11.00
N ASN A 35 -9.93 -22.10 11.61
CA ASN A 35 -10.82 -23.02 10.89
C ASN A 35 -12.03 -22.31 10.27
N GLN A 36 -12.39 -21.10 10.73
CA GLN A 36 -13.41 -20.23 10.13
C GLN A 36 -12.88 -19.33 9.01
N GLY A 37 -11.61 -19.48 8.63
CA GLY A 37 -11.01 -18.79 7.51
C GLY A 37 -10.12 -17.58 7.87
N LEU A 38 -9.80 -17.36 9.16
CA LEU A 38 -8.80 -16.38 9.53
C LEU A 38 -7.40 -16.95 9.31
N THR A 39 -6.54 -16.18 8.65
CA THR A 39 -5.11 -16.50 8.55
C THR A 39 -4.39 -15.87 9.73
N ILE A 40 -3.88 -16.69 10.65
CA ILE A 40 -3.04 -16.22 11.76
C ILE A 40 -1.64 -15.94 11.20
N VAL A 41 -1.17 -14.69 11.33
CA VAL A 41 0.10 -14.24 10.75
C VAL A 41 1.23 -14.37 11.78
N ASP A 42 1.06 -13.77 12.98
CA ASP A 42 2.06 -13.80 14.05
C ASP A 42 1.43 -13.36 15.38
N THR A 43 2.23 -13.32 16.42
CA THR A 43 1.82 -12.87 17.76
C THR A 43 2.48 -11.54 18.13
N PHE A 44 1.84 -10.79 19.02
CA PHE A 44 2.39 -9.55 19.58
C PHE A 44 2.08 -9.42 21.07
N PRO A 45 2.88 -8.65 21.85
CA PRO A 45 2.65 -8.40 23.26
C PRO A 45 1.35 -7.62 23.48
N ALA A 46 0.56 -8.03 24.49
CA ALA A 46 -0.64 -7.33 24.90
C ALA A 46 -0.67 -7.19 26.45
N PRO A 47 -1.27 -6.10 26.99
CA PRO A 47 -1.34 -5.87 28.42
C PRO A 47 -2.35 -6.81 29.13
N GLY A 48 -2.36 -6.78 30.46
CA GLY A 48 -3.37 -7.48 31.27
C GLY A 48 -3.30 -9.01 31.21
N GLY A 49 -2.12 -9.57 30.89
CA GLY A 49 -1.95 -11.02 30.75
C GLY A 49 -2.52 -11.60 29.46
N LEU A 50 -2.95 -10.74 28.53
CA LEU A 50 -3.41 -11.16 27.22
C LEU A 50 -2.22 -11.50 26.30
N LYS A 51 -2.42 -12.44 25.36
CA LYS A 51 -1.51 -12.68 24.23
C LYS A 51 -2.19 -12.20 22.94
N GLY A 52 -1.57 -11.23 22.27
CA GLY A 52 -2.06 -10.69 20.98
C GLY A 52 -1.70 -11.62 19.82
N TYR A 53 -2.62 -11.75 18.88
CA TYR A 53 -2.44 -12.41 17.59
C TYR A 53 -2.85 -11.46 16.48
N ALA A 54 -1.96 -11.27 15.52
CA ALA A 54 -2.23 -10.57 14.27
C ALA A 54 -2.80 -11.58 13.27
N ALA A 55 -3.95 -11.29 12.73
CA ALA A 55 -4.63 -12.15 11.77
C ALA A 55 -5.12 -11.35 10.57
N GLU A 56 -5.39 -12.05 9.47
CA GLU A 56 -6.00 -11.51 8.26
C GLU A 56 -7.29 -12.25 7.96
N PHE A 57 -8.31 -11.52 7.57
CA PHE A 57 -9.56 -12.05 7.04
C PHE A 57 -10.05 -11.19 5.86
N GLN A 58 -10.20 -11.79 4.69
CA GLN A 58 -10.64 -11.09 3.47
C GLN A 58 -9.84 -9.82 3.13
N GLY A 59 -8.52 -9.84 3.35
CA GLY A 59 -7.64 -8.71 3.08
C GLY A 59 -7.65 -7.63 4.16
N GLN A 60 -8.30 -7.87 5.30
CA GLN A 60 -8.33 -6.95 6.44
C GLN A 60 -7.53 -7.52 7.61
N ALA A 61 -6.71 -6.66 8.23
CA ALA A 61 -5.99 -7.02 9.44
C ALA A 61 -6.95 -7.02 10.65
N ILE A 62 -6.86 -8.04 11.48
CA ILE A 62 -7.68 -8.23 12.68
C ILE A 62 -6.80 -8.57 13.86
N ALA A 63 -7.02 -7.89 14.99
CA ALA A 63 -6.41 -8.25 16.25
C ALA A 63 -7.27 -9.26 17.01
N LEU A 64 -6.61 -10.29 17.56
CA LEU A 64 -7.19 -11.26 18.47
C LEU A 64 -6.41 -11.24 19.77
N TYR A 65 -7.09 -11.36 20.90
CA TYR A 65 -6.46 -11.39 22.21
C TYR A 65 -6.91 -12.64 22.97
N LEU A 66 -5.98 -13.55 23.18
CA LEU A 66 -6.19 -14.73 24.00
C LEU A 66 -6.08 -14.34 25.48
N THR A 67 -7.04 -14.76 26.30
CA THR A 67 -7.02 -14.55 27.74
C THR A 67 -5.94 -15.39 28.42
N ALA A 68 -5.52 -14.99 29.63
CA ALA A 68 -4.43 -15.64 30.38
C ALA A 68 -4.72 -17.10 30.73
N ASP A 69 -5.99 -17.49 30.84
CA ASP A 69 -6.43 -18.89 31.06
C ASP A 69 -6.31 -19.72 29.76
N GLY A 70 -6.14 -19.07 28.59
CA GLY A 70 -6.08 -19.76 27.29
C GLY A 70 -7.42 -20.29 26.78
N GLU A 71 -8.53 -19.98 27.44
CA GLU A 71 -9.84 -20.55 27.13
C GLU A 71 -10.74 -19.63 26.32
N HIS A 72 -10.43 -18.30 26.30
CA HIS A 72 -11.26 -17.31 25.63
C HIS A 72 -10.44 -16.45 24.66
N VAL A 73 -11.10 -15.93 23.63
CA VAL A 73 -10.52 -14.99 22.66
C VAL A 73 -11.42 -13.77 22.50
N ILE A 74 -10.81 -12.59 22.53
CA ILE A 74 -11.45 -11.31 22.22
C ILE A 74 -11.05 -10.93 20.80
N VAL A 75 -12.02 -10.58 19.96
CA VAL A 75 -11.80 -10.11 18.59
C VAL A 75 -12.12 -8.62 18.53
N GLY A 76 -11.18 -7.79 18.12
CA GLY A 76 -11.40 -6.34 17.98
C GLY A 76 -10.28 -5.50 18.56
N ASN A 77 -10.58 -4.20 18.81
CA ASN A 77 -9.59 -3.21 19.22
C ASN A 77 -9.46 -3.16 20.75
N LEU A 78 -8.23 -3.07 21.23
CA LEU A 78 -7.92 -2.81 22.63
C LEU A 78 -7.28 -1.42 22.74
N LEU A 79 -7.98 -0.50 23.41
CA LEU A 79 -7.57 0.90 23.49
C LEU A 79 -6.77 1.17 24.76
N ASN A 80 -5.74 2.00 24.67
CA ASN A 80 -5.02 2.54 25.82
C ASN A 80 -5.76 3.73 26.44
N LEU A 81 -5.15 4.37 27.47
CA LEU A 81 -5.75 5.49 28.18
C LEU A 81 -5.96 6.73 27.30
N GLU A 82 -5.18 6.88 26.23
CA GLU A 82 -5.29 7.94 25.23
C GLU A 82 -6.29 7.62 24.12
N GLY A 83 -6.99 6.48 24.20
CA GLY A 83 -7.95 6.03 23.20
C GLY A 83 -7.31 5.48 21.92
N ARG A 84 -6.00 5.21 21.91
CA ARG A 84 -5.29 4.63 20.76
C ARG A 84 -5.36 3.10 20.80
N ASP A 85 -5.58 2.50 19.64
CA ASP A 85 -5.54 1.04 19.50
C ASP A 85 -4.10 0.53 19.64
N ILE A 86 -3.86 -0.33 20.61
CA ILE A 86 -2.54 -0.92 20.87
C ILE A 86 -2.12 -1.93 19.78
N ALA A 87 -3.06 -2.46 19.01
CA ALA A 87 -2.77 -3.36 17.91
C ALA A 87 -2.43 -2.64 16.60
N ALA A 88 -2.63 -1.32 16.50
CA ALA A 88 -2.44 -0.59 15.24
C ALA A 88 -1.04 -0.81 14.65
N ASP A 89 0.02 -0.58 15.43
CA ASP A 89 1.40 -0.79 15.00
C ASP A 89 1.72 -2.27 14.73
N PRO A 90 1.44 -3.24 15.63
CA PRO A 90 1.63 -4.66 15.35
C PRO A 90 0.90 -5.14 14.09
N LEU A 91 -0.36 -4.78 13.89
CA LEU A 91 -1.12 -5.16 12.70
C LEU A 91 -0.52 -4.56 11.43
N TYR A 92 -0.08 -3.30 11.50
CA TYR A 92 0.63 -2.71 10.38
C TYR A 92 1.91 -3.47 10.06
N GLN A 93 2.79 -3.69 11.05
CA GLN A 93 4.08 -4.35 10.84
C GLN A 93 3.96 -5.78 10.33
N LEU A 94 2.99 -6.53 10.85
CA LEU A 94 2.86 -7.96 10.60
C LEU A 94 1.95 -8.30 9.41
N VAL A 95 0.93 -7.48 9.13
CA VAL A 95 -0.12 -7.83 8.15
C VAL A 95 -0.14 -6.87 6.96
N THR A 96 -0.45 -5.60 7.19
CA THR A 96 -0.75 -4.67 6.07
C THR A 96 0.48 -3.92 5.55
N GLY A 97 1.39 -3.55 6.43
CA GLY A 97 2.54 -2.70 6.11
C GLY A 97 3.45 -3.23 5.00
N PRO A 98 3.85 -4.51 5.02
CA PRO A 98 4.74 -5.04 3.98
C PRO A 98 4.20 -4.86 2.56
N ALA A 99 2.92 -5.11 2.33
CA ALA A 99 2.29 -4.93 1.04
C ALA A 99 2.13 -3.45 0.67
N GLN A 100 1.79 -2.60 1.63
CA GLN A 100 1.62 -1.16 1.44
C GLN A 100 2.96 -0.46 1.18
N GLU A 101 4.01 -0.82 1.92
CA GLU A 101 5.38 -0.32 1.70
C GLU A 101 5.92 -0.79 0.34
N HIS A 102 5.66 -2.03 -0.04
CA HIS A 102 6.02 -2.51 -1.38
C HIS A 102 5.34 -1.69 -2.48
N ALA A 103 4.02 -1.42 -2.35
CA ALA A 103 3.29 -0.58 -3.29
C ALA A 103 3.85 0.84 -3.35
N TRP A 104 4.17 1.45 -2.21
CA TRP A 104 4.81 2.76 -2.13
C TRP A 104 6.13 2.80 -2.89
N GLN A 105 7.02 1.84 -2.66
CA GLN A 105 8.30 1.72 -3.35
C GLN A 105 8.16 1.51 -4.86
N GLN A 106 7.15 0.79 -5.31
CA GLN A 106 6.85 0.62 -6.74
C GLN A 106 6.49 1.98 -7.37
N MET A 107 5.67 2.78 -6.68
CA MET A 107 5.30 4.11 -7.13
C MET A 107 6.46 5.11 -7.10
N GLU A 108 7.33 5.05 -6.09
CA GLU A 108 8.54 5.90 -6.04
C GLU A 108 9.45 5.72 -7.27
N ARG A 109 9.49 4.51 -7.83
CA ARG A 109 10.32 4.16 -8.99
C ARG A 109 9.61 4.38 -10.34
N ALA A 110 8.31 4.67 -10.30
CA ALA A 110 7.50 4.85 -11.50
C ALA A 110 7.71 6.24 -12.14
N THR A 111 7.39 6.35 -13.42
CA THR A 111 7.25 7.66 -14.07
C THR A 111 5.86 8.20 -13.75
N LEU A 112 5.83 9.25 -12.94
CA LEU A 112 4.62 9.85 -12.40
C LEU A 112 4.41 11.27 -12.95
N LEU A 113 3.17 11.70 -13.03
CA LEU A 113 2.82 13.10 -13.18
C LEU A 113 2.88 13.76 -11.80
N GLN A 114 3.66 14.84 -11.67
CA GLN A 114 3.76 15.62 -10.44
C GLN A 114 2.84 16.83 -10.54
N ASP A 115 1.93 16.97 -9.58
CA ASP A 115 0.95 18.06 -9.48
C ASP A 115 1.11 18.73 -8.10
N GLY A 116 1.63 19.95 -8.12
CA GLY A 116 2.00 20.72 -6.94
C GLY A 116 3.51 20.98 -6.82
N ASP A 117 3.89 21.67 -5.76
CA ASP A 117 5.27 22.07 -5.49
C ASP A 117 6.18 20.84 -5.30
N ALA A 118 7.36 20.87 -5.92
CA ALA A 118 8.35 19.79 -5.81
C ALA A 118 8.87 19.63 -4.36
N ASP A 119 8.92 20.72 -3.62
CA ASP A 119 9.40 20.78 -2.23
C ASP A 119 8.27 20.66 -1.19
N ALA A 120 7.04 20.34 -1.63
CA ALA A 120 5.92 20.15 -0.71
C ALA A 120 6.23 19.06 0.32
N PRO A 121 5.98 19.33 1.63
CA PRO A 121 6.38 18.42 2.70
C PRO A 121 5.60 17.10 2.70
N ARG A 122 4.43 17.05 2.01
CA ARG A 122 3.58 15.88 2.00
C ARG A 122 3.38 15.37 0.58
N ILE A 123 3.84 14.16 0.34
CA ILE A 123 3.70 13.46 -0.94
C ILE A 123 2.53 12.48 -0.84
N ILE A 124 1.66 12.50 -1.84
CA ILE A 124 0.52 11.58 -1.95
C ILE A 124 0.56 10.95 -3.34
N TYR A 125 0.59 9.62 -3.40
CA TYR A 125 0.46 8.90 -4.66
C TYR A 125 -1.00 8.61 -4.95
N THR A 126 -1.41 8.76 -6.19
CA THR A 126 -2.77 8.41 -6.62
C THR A 126 -2.77 7.74 -7.99
N MET A 127 -3.50 6.65 -8.13
CA MET A 127 -3.78 6.07 -9.45
C MET A 127 -4.91 6.86 -10.08
N THR A 128 -4.65 7.43 -11.25
CA THR A 128 -5.56 8.38 -11.90
C THR A 128 -5.83 7.97 -13.35
N ASP A 129 -7.10 7.82 -13.69
CA ASP A 129 -7.58 7.74 -15.07
C ASP A 129 -8.12 9.11 -15.49
N PRO A 130 -7.79 9.63 -16.69
CA PRO A 130 -8.25 10.95 -17.13
C PRO A 130 -9.78 11.07 -17.20
N ASN A 131 -10.50 9.97 -17.40
CA ASN A 131 -11.97 9.97 -17.48
C ASN A 131 -12.65 9.51 -16.20
N CYS A 132 -11.93 9.40 -15.08
CA CYS A 132 -12.48 9.01 -13.80
C CYS A 132 -13.07 10.21 -13.04
N PRO A 133 -14.41 10.31 -12.85
CA PRO A 133 -15.02 11.45 -12.17
C PRO A 133 -14.55 11.61 -10.71
N TYR A 134 -14.27 10.50 -10.04
CA TYR A 134 -13.78 10.51 -8.65
C TYR A 134 -12.32 10.94 -8.55
N CYS A 135 -11.49 10.66 -9.57
CA CYS A 135 -10.13 11.18 -9.64
C CYS A 135 -10.13 12.71 -9.78
N HIS A 136 -11.04 13.25 -10.62
CA HIS A 136 -11.21 14.70 -10.74
C HIS A 136 -11.62 15.33 -9.42
N ARG A 137 -12.62 14.76 -8.73
CA ARG A 137 -13.07 15.25 -7.41
C ARG A 137 -11.97 15.16 -6.35
N PHE A 138 -11.17 14.12 -6.37
CA PHE A 138 -10.05 13.97 -5.45
C PHE A 138 -9.00 15.07 -5.67
N ARG A 139 -8.62 15.30 -6.92
CA ARG A 139 -7.68 16.37 -7.29
C ARG A 139 -8.25 17.76 -6.94
N GLU A 140 -9.53 18.01 -7.25
CA GLU A 140 -10.22 19.26 -6.90
C GLU A 140 -10.27 19.46 -5.37
N ALA A 141 -10.51 18.40 -4.59
CA ALA A 141 -10.49 18.45 -3.13
C ALA A 141 -9.10 18.78 -2.57
N ALA A 142 -8.03 18.33 -3.21
CA ALA A 142 -6.64 18.59 -2.81
C ALA A 142 -6.16 20.01 -3.16
N GLU A 143 -6.84 20.71 -4.06
CA GLU A 143 -6.43 22.01 -4.61
C GLU A 143 -5.98 23.04 -3.55
N PRO A 144 -6.70 23.24 -2.41
CA PRO A 144 -6.26 24.21 -1.40
C PRO A 144 -4.87 23.92 -0.84
N TRP A 145 -4.52 22.65 -0.66
CA TRP A 145 -3.21 22.23 -0.13
C TRP A 145 -2.13 22.27 -1.20
N ILE A 146 -2.48 21.95 -2.45
CA ILE A 146 -1.58 22.07 -3.62
C ILE A 146 -1.21 23.54 -3.82
N ALA A 147 -2.19 24.42 -3.90
CA ALA A 147 -2.00 25.87 -4.08
C ALA A 147 -1.21 26.52 -2.94
N ALA A 148 -1.32 25.98 -1.71
CA ALA A 148 -0.55 26.43 -0.54
C ALA A 148 0.86 25.83 -0.46
N GLY A 149 1.30 25.00 -1.42
CA GLY A 149 2.60 24.32 -1.41
C GLY A 149 2.75 23.29 -0.28
N LYS A 150 1.65 22.77 0.27
CA LYS A 150 1.65 21.81 1.38
C LYS A 150 1.63 20.37 0.94
N VAL A 151 1.09 20.10 -0.25
CA VAL A 151 0.88 18.76 -0.81
C VAL A 151 1.37 18.74 -2.25
N GLN A 152 2.05 17.64 -2.61
CA GLN A 152 2.30 17.23 -3.97
C GLN A 152 1.54 15.93 -4.26
N LEU A 153 0.63 15.96 -5.22
CA LEU A 153 0.05 14.74 -5.78
C LEU A 153 0.99 14.17 -6.85
N ARG A 154 1.26 12.88 -6.74
CA ARG A 154 2.01 12.10 -7.73
C ARG A 154 1.07 11.10 -8.38
N HIS A 155 0.65 11.39 -9.61
CA HIS A 155 -0.32 10.57 -10.32
C HIS A 155 0.37 9.44 -11.09
N LEU A 156 0.07 8.20 -10.74
CA LEU A 156 0.28 7.04 -11.60
C LEU A 156 -0.84 7.04 -12.64
N MET A 157 -0.58 7.67 -13.79
CA MET A 157 -1.58 7.78 -14.85
C MET A 157 -1.85 6.42 -15.48
N VAL A 158 -3.12 6.05 -15.53
CA VAL A 158 -3.62 4.81 -16.16
C VAL A 158 -4.77 5.13 -17.12
N GLY A 159 -5.18 4.18 -17.94
CA GLY A 159 -6.30 4.33 -18.86
C GLY A 159 -7.15 3.07 -18.84
N ILE A 160 -8.20 3.04 -18.01
CA ILE A 160 -8.99 1.82 -17.74
C ILE A 160 -10.51 2.06 -17.73
N ILE A 161 -10.96 3.33 -17.73
CA ILE A 161 -12.39 3.66 -17.54
C ILE A 161 -13.16 3.71 -18.86
N ARG A 162 -12.54 4.27 -19.91
CA ARG A 162 -13.16 4.41 -21.25
C ARG A 162 -12.20 3.95 -22.33
N GLU A 163 -12.72 3.72 -23.54
CA GLU A 163 -11.92 3.35 -24.71
C GLU A 163 -10.84 4.40 -25.04
N GLU A 164 -11.17 5.68 -24.91
CA GLU A 164 -10.24 6.78 -25.15
C GLU A 164 -9.24 7.04 -24.01
N SER A 165 -9.48 6.49 -22.79
CA SER A 165 -8.64 6.74 -21.61
C SER A 165 -7.15 6.44 -21.81
N PRO A 166 -6.73 5.32 -22.43
CA PRO A 166 -5.31 5.05 -22.65
C PRO A 166 -4.61 6.10 -23.52
N ALA A 167 -5.27 6.53 -24.60
CA ALA A 167 -4.71 7.52 -25.51
C ALA A 167 -4.64 8.92 -24.87
N GLN A 168 -5.65 9.30 -24.12
CA GLN A 168 -5.67 10.58 -23.40
C GLN A 168 -4.66 10.60 -22.24
N ALA A 169 -4.56 9.53 -21.46
CA ALA A 169 -3.53 9.40 -20.43
C ALA A 169 -2.11 9.49 -21.02
N ALA A 170 -1.88 8.83 -22.16
CA ALA A 170 -0.61 8.91 -22.87
C ALA A 170 -0.34 10.32 -23.40
N ALA A 171 -1.34 11.01 -23.96
CA ALA A 171 -1.20 12.39 -24.44
C ALA A 171 -0.87 13.35 -23.29
N ILE A 172 -1.48 13.19 -22.13
CA ILE A 172 -1.17 13.95 -20.91
C ILE A 172 0.30 13.72 -20.54
N MET A 173 0.72 12.46 -20.37
CA MET A 173 2.08 12.11 -19.95
C MET A 173 3.16 12.48 -20.96
N GLY A 174 2.81 12.57 -22.24
CA GLY A 174 3.72 12.95 -23.32
C GLY A 174 3.71 14.45 -23.67
N SER A 175 2.89 15.25 -23.00
CA SER A 175 2.85 16.69 -23.19
C SER A 175 4.10 17.38 -22.61
N PRO A 176 4.43 18.59 -23.05
CA PRO A 176 5.53 19.38 -22.46
C PRO A 176 5.33 19.69 -20.98
N ASP A 177 4.09 19.88 -20.54
CA ASP A 177 3.68 20.07 -19.15
C ASP A 177 2.52 19.12 -18.85
N PRO A 178 2.81 17.94 -18.27
CA PRO A 178 1.79 16.97 -17.94
C PRO A 178 0.79 17.45 -16.87
N ALA A 179 1.23 18.27 -15.89
CA ALA A 179 0.37 18.78 -14.84
C ALA A 179 -0.66 19.76 -15.42
N GLU A 180 -0.22 20.71 -16.23
CA GLU A 180 -1.11 21.63 -16.93
C GLU A 180 -2.07 20.85 -17.87
N ALA A 181 -1.56 19.85 -18.58
CA ALA A 181 -2.39 19.03 -19.46
C ALA A 181 -3.48 18.28 -18.70
N LEU A 182 -3.20 17.74 -17.50
CA LEU A 182 -4.20 17.10 -16.65
C LEU A 182 -5.26 18.11 -16.19
N VAL A 183 -4.85 19.29 -15.71
CA VAL A 183 -5.79 20.35 -15.29
C VAL A 183 -6.67 20.79 -16.47
N ASN A 184 -6.07 21.01 -17.65
CA ASN A 184 -6.80 21.34 -18.87
C ASN A 184 -7.78 20.24 -19.29
N HIS A 185 -7.40 18.97 -19.13
CA HIS A 185 -8.30 17.84 -19.38
C HIS A 185 -9.50 17.86 -18.44
N ILE A 186 -9.28 18.03 -17.14
CA ILE A 186 -10.34 18.11 -16.12
C ILE A 186 -11.28 19.29 -16.41
N ASN A 187 -10.74 20.46 -16.72
CA ASN A 187 -11.54 21.65 -17.02
C ASN A 187 -12.42 21.53 -18.29
N ARG A 188 -12.01 20.64 -19.20
CA ARG A 188 -12.74 20.36 -20.46
C ARG A 188 -13.53 19.06 -20.44
N ARG A 189 -13.67 18.40 -19.28
CA ARG A 189 -14.25 17.04 -19.14
C ARG A 189 -15.63 16.91 -19.77
N GLU A 190 -16.46 17.95 -19.70
CA GLU A 190 -17.80 17.98 -20.30
C GLU A 190 -17.78 18.02 -21.84
N ARG A 191 -16.63 18.37 -22.42
CA ARG A 191 -16.39 18.42 -23.88
C ARG A 191 -15.49 17.29 -24.35
N GLY A 192 -15.31 16.21 -23.53
CA GLY A 192 -14.45 15.07 -23.85
C GLY A 192 -12.98 15.22 -23.44
N GLY A 193 -12.62 16.27 -22.69
CA GLY A 193 -11.26 16.49 -22.21
C GLY A 193 -10.32 17.09 -23.27
N ILE A 194 -9.03 16.71 -23.22
CA ILE A 194 -8.04 17.10 -24.25
C ILE A 194 -8.05 16.11 -25.42
N GLU A 195 -7.63 16.60 -26.58
CA GLU A 195 -7.38 15.76 -27.76
C GLU A 195 -6.13 14.90 -27.55
N ALA A 196 -6.20 13.62 -27.90
CA ALA A 196 -5.09 12.68 -27.89
C ALA A 196 -4.17 12.90 -29.11
N ILE A 197 -3.38 13.98 -29.10
CA ILE A 197 -2.48 14.36 -30.20
C ILE A 197 -1.45 13.23 -30.42
N PRO A 198 -1.33 12.67 -31.64
CA PRO A 198 -0.54 11.46 -31.90
C PRO A 198 0.93 11.54 -31.48
N ARG A 199 1.57 12.73 -31.60
CA ARG A 199 2.96 12.91 -31.15
C ARG A 199 3.12 12.75 -29.65
N PHE A 200 2.18 13.26 -28.85
CA PHE A 200 2.20 13.16 -27.40
C PHE A 200 1.82 11.74 -26.94
N VAL A 201 0.82 11.14 -27.58
CA VAL A 201 0.47 9.73 -27.32
C VAL A 201 1.68 8.82 -27.47
N ARG A 202 2.45 8.96 -28.56
CA ARG A 202 3.65 8.16 -28.83
C ARG A 202 4.74 8.31 -27.76
N ILE A 203 4.87 9.51 -27.17
CA ILE A 203 5.83 9.80 -26.08
C ILE A 203 5.35 9.15 -24.77
N GLY A 204 4.09 9.30 -24.41
CA GLY A 204 3.55 8.86 -23.13
C GLY A 204 3.11 7.40 -23.07
N GLU A 205 2.82 6.76 -24.22
CA GLU A 205 2.32 5.38 -24.26
C GLU A 205 3.22 4.35 -23.54
N PRO A 206 4.56 4.40 -23.61
CA PRO A 206 5.40 3.50 -22.84
C PRO A 206 5.20 3.65 -21.32
N VAL A 207 4.96 4.88 -20.84
CA VAL A 207 4.68 5.18 -19.44
C VAL A 207 3.36 4.53 -19.02
N ILE A 208 2.30 4.71 -19.81
CA ILE A 208 0.99 4.11 -19.50
C ILE A 208 1.07 2.58 -19.46
N ARG A 209 1.80 1.95 -20.40
CA ARG A 209 2.02 0.50 -20.36
C ARG A 209 2.76 0.04 -19.10
N ALA A 210 3.77 0.81 -18.67
CA ALA A 210 4.50 0.52 -17.42
C ALA A 210 3.59 0.68 -16.20
N ASN A 211 2.80 1.75 -16.15
CA ASN A 211 1.88 2.01 -15.05
C ASN A 211 0.76 0.96 -14.95
N HIS A 212 0.22 0.50 -16.08
CA HIS A 212 -0.72 -0.64 -16.10
C HIS A 212 -0.08 -1.94 -15.58
N ARG A 213 1.22 -2.14 -15.78
CA ARG A 213 1.93 -3.30 -15.21
C ARG A 213 2.00 -3.20 -13.70
N ILE A 214 2.42 -2.04 -13.16
CA ILE A 214 2.44 -1.78 -11.72
C ILE A 214 1.05 -2.02 -11.11
N MET A 215 0.01 -1.49 -11.73
CA MET A 215 -1.37 -1.68 -11.28
C MET A 215 -1.75 -3.17 -11.18
N ARG A 216 -1.38 -3.99 -12.18
CA ARG A 216 -1.61 -5.44 -12.15
C ARG A 216 -0.79 -6.15 -11.09
N GLU A 217 0.51 -5.83 -10.96
CA GLU A 217 1.43 -6.41 -9.97
C GLU A 217 0.94 -6.15 -8.54
N LEU A 218 0.33 -4.99 -8.29
CA LEU A 218 -0.28 -4.62 -7.01
C LEU A 218 -1.72 -5.14 -6.85
N ASN A 219 -2.23 -5.92 -7.80
CA ASN A 219 -3.59 -6.45 -7.82
C ASN A 219 -4.67 -5.37 -7.66
N LEU A 220 -4.51 -4.25 -8.38
CA LEU A 220 -5.40 -3.10 -8.35
C LEU A 220 -6.18 -3.01 -9.66
N SER A 221 -7.47 -2.62 -9.60
CA SER A 221 -8.38 -2.63 -10.75
C SER A 221 -9.31 -1.42 -10.83
N SER A 222 -9.15 -0.43 -9.96
CA SER A 222 -10.02 0.75 -9.90
C SER A 222 -9.23 2.05 -9.72
N THR A 223 -9.89 3.18 -9.92
CA THR A 223 -9.37 4.53 -9.65
C THR A 223 -10.44 5.39 -8.97
N PRO A 224 -10.05 6.38 -8.13
CA PRO A 224 -8.71 6.58 -7.61
C PRO A 224 -8.32 5.51 -6.59
N ILE A 225 -7.02 5.29 -6.43
CA ILE A 225 -6.45 4.62 -5.27
C ILE A 225 -5.41 5.58 -4.71
N VAL A 226 -5.53 5.93 -3.45
CA VAL A 226 -4.73 6.96 -2.80
C VAL A 226 -3.83 6.32 -1.77
N TYR A 227 -2.53 6.58 -1.86
CA TYR A 227 -1.52 6.19 -0.88
C TYR A 227 -0.92 7.43 -0.24
N TYR A 228 -0.84 7.43 1.08
CA TYR A 228 -0.22 8.52 1.85
C TYR A 228 0.46 7.96 3.10
N ARG A 229 1.34 8.74 3.73
CA ARG A 229 1.89 8.39 5.04
C ARG A 229 1.13 9.10 6.14
N ASP A 230 0.74 8.36 7.16
CA ASP A 230 0.10 8.90 8.36
C ASP A 230 1.14 9.53 9.33
N GLU A 231 0.68 9.95 10.50
CA GLU A 231 1.52 10.57 11.54
C GLU A 231 2.60 9.63 12.11
N ASN A 232 2.39 8.31 12.04
CA ASN A 232 3.34 7.28 12.43
C ASN A 232 4.29 6.89 11.27
N ASN A 233 4.23 7.61 10.15
CA ASN A 233 4.93 7.30 8.91
C ASN A 233 4.54 5.95 8.28
N HIS A 234 3.39 5.38 8.66
CA HIS A 234 2.85 4.18 8.04
C HIS A 234 2.18 4.52 6.71
N VAL A 235 2.43 3.73 5.69
CA VAL A 235 1.73 3.86 4.41
C VAL A 235 0.28 3.42 4.57
N GLN A 236 -0.63 4.31 4.27
CA GLN A 236 -2.06 4.06 4.27
C GLN A 236 -2.58 4.00 2.84
N VAL A 237 -3.62 3.21 2.60
CA VAL A 237 -4.26 3.08 1.28
C VAL A 237 -5.76 3.28 1.39
N ILE A 238 -6.30 4.14 0.52
CA ILE A 238 -7.75 4.32 0.34
C ILE A 238 -8.11 3.95 -1.09
N ARG A 239 -9.06 3.02 -1.23
CA ARG A 239 -9.61 2.62 -2.52
C ARG A 239 -10.90 3.38 -2.79
N GLY A 240 -10.95 4.13 -3.89
CA GLY A 240 -12.04 5.04 -4.23
C GLY A 240 -11.83 6.45 -3.67
N MET A 241 -12.89 7.27 -3.75
CA MET A 241 -12.88 8.65 -3.26
C MET A 241 -12.86 8.67 -1.73
N PRO A 242 -11.84 9.28 -1.09
CA PRO A 242 -11.82 9.48 0.35
C PRO A 242 -13.02 10.30 0.83
N GLN A 243 -13.48 9.99 2.05
CA GLN A 243 -14.51 10.80 2.70
C GLN A 243 -13.92 12.13 3.21
N PRO A 244 -14.70 13.22 3.31
CA PRO A 244 -14.21 14.52 3.78
C PRO A 244 -13.49 14.46 5.14
N GLN A 245 -13.94 13.58 6.05
CA GLN A 245 -13.34 13.38 7.37
C GLN A 245 -11.92 12.80 7.32
N GLN A 246 -11.54 12.17 6.20
CA GLN A 246 -10.20 11.60 5.99
C GLN A 246 -9.22 12.62 5.39
N PHE A 247 -9.69 13.79 4.93
CA PHE A 247 -8.85 14.75 4.22
C PHE A 247 -7.72 15.30 5.10
N GLU A 248 -7.97 15.53 6.38
CA GLU A 248 -6.94 16.01 7.30
C GLU A 248 -5.83 14.97 7.49
N ALA A 249 -6.18 13.70 7.61
CA ALA A 249 -5.20 12.61 7.69
C ALA A 249 -4.38 12.51 6.39
N ILE A 250 -5.01 12.68 5.23
CA ILE A 250 -4.36 12.58 3.92
C ILE A 250 -3.52 13.82 3.63
N PHE A 251 -4.11 15.01 3.72
CA PHE A 251 -3.51 16.26 3.25
C PHE A 251 -2.84 17.08 4.35
N GLY A 252 -3.08 16.77 5.63
CA GLY A 252 -2.73 17.59 6.75
C GLY A 252 -3.79 18.67 7.06
N PRO A 253 -3.54 19.51 8.08
CA PRO A 253 -4.43 20.62 8.44
C PRO A 253 -4.74 21.50 7.24
N ARG A 254 -5.98 21.97 7.18
CA ARG A 254 -6.41 22.84 6.09
C ARG A 254 -5.63 24.16 6.11
N PRO A 255 -5.05 24.62 4.98
CA PRO A 255 -4.32 25.87 4.89
C PRO A 255 -5.24 27.09 5.03
#